data_2224acab4be401f4ec1142fee4fb36be
#
_entry.id   2224acab4be401f4ec1142fee4fb36be
#
_cell.length_a   1.000
_cell.length_b   1.000
_cell.length_c   1.000
_cell.angle_alpha   90.00
_cell.angle_beta   90.00
_cell.angle_gamma   90.00
#
_symmetry.space_group_name_H-M   'P 1'
#
loop_
_entity.id
_entity.type
_entity.pdbx_description
1 polymer ?
#
loop_
_entity_poly.entity_id
_entity_poly.type
_entity_poly.pdbx_seq_one_letter_code
_entity_poly.pdbx_strand_id
1 'polypeptide(L)'
;MRKELIWLCFFSTVWFLSSSGCAVYKIDIRQGNLVTQEMLARLELNMPAKKVRLIMGTPLLVDVFHQNRWDYLYSFQPGGGQRTQRHISLYFDNNQLLAKIDGDIKIGKPRPQKPVTPPVPDEDPIL
;
A
#
# COMPACT_ATOMS: atom_id res chain seq x y z
N MET A 1 37.89 -50.07 -5.05
CA MET A 1 36.46 -50.01 -4.69
C MET A 1 36.13 -49.00 -3.55
N ARG A 2 36.86 -48.94 -2.45
CA ARG A 2 36.55 -47.96 -1.37
C ARG A 2 36.85 -46.51 -1.73
N LYS A 3 37.89 -46.26 -2.51
CA LYS A 3 38.29 -44.89 -2.93
C LYS A 3 37.27 -44.28 -3.91
N GLU A 4 36.74 -45.08 -4.81
CA GLU A 4 35.71 -44.62 -5.77
C GLU A 4 34.40 -44.25 -5.07
N LEU A 5 34.04 -45.01 -4.01
CA LEU A 5 32.84 -44.72 -3.23
C LEU A 5 32.97 -43.39 -2.48
N ILE A 6 34.15 -43.09 -1.94
CA ILE A 6 34.44 -41.84 -1.24
C ILE A 6 34.32 -40.63 -2.21
N TRP A 7 34.86 -40.78 -3.42
CA TRP A 7 34.78 -39.72 -4.45
C TRP A 7 33.32 -39.47 -4.88
N LEU A 8 32.53 -40.53 -5.05
CA LEU A 8 31.12 -40.43 -5.37
C LEU A 8 30.31 -39.69 -4.28
N CYS A 9 30.57 -40.04 -3.00
CA CYS A 9 29.93 -39.36 -1.89
C CYS A 9 30.33 -37.88 -1.82
N PHE A 10 31.59 -37.56 -2.06
CA PHE A 10 32.07 -36.17 -2.03
C PHE A 10 31.46 -35.33 -3.17
N PHE A 11 31.39 -35.88 -4.39
CA PHE A 11 30.71 -35.20 -5.50
C PHE A 11 29.21 -35.00 -5.27
N SER A 12 28.56 -36.00 -4.67
CA SER A 12 27.13 -35.92 -4.33
C SER A 12 26.85 -34.84 -3.28
N THR A 13 27.68 -34.72 -2.24
CA THR A 13 27.51 -33.68 -1.22
C THR A 13 27.77 -32.27 -1.76
N VAL A 14 28.78 -32.10 -2.61
CA VAL A 14 29.06 -30.81 -3.26
C VAL A 14 27.91 -30.38 -4.18
N TRP A 15 27.33 -31.32 -4.92
CA TRP A 15 26.16 -31.05 -5.77
C TRP A 15 24.92 -30.64 -4.97
N PHE A 16 24.70 -31.28 -3.82
CA PHE A 16 23.57 -30.94 -2.94
C PHE A 16 23.72 -29.55 -2.28
N LEU A 17 24.93 -29.13 -1.93
CA LEU A 17 25.19 -27.80 -1.36
C LEU A 17 25.03 -26.67 -2.39
N SER A 18 25.25 -26.96 -3.69
CA SER A 18 25.12 -25.96 -4.76
C SER A 18 23.66 -25.62 -5.11
N SER A 19 22.69 -26.39 -4.61
CA SER A 19 21.25 -26.20 -4.87
C SER A 19 20.58 -25.18 -3.95
N SER A 20 21.32 -24.48 -3.09
CA SER A 20 20.79 -23.40 -2.24
C SER A 20 20.43 -22.19 -3.11
N GLY A 21 19.27 -22.26 -3.77
CA GLY A 21 18.75 -21.20 -4.62
C GLY A 21 18.56 -19.90 -3.83
N CYS A 22 19.08 -18.82 -4.37
CA CYS A 22 18.82 -17.47 -3.84
C CYS A 22 17.33 -17.19 -3.88
N ALA A 23 16.71 -16.98 -2.72
CA ALA A 23 15.35 -16.49 -2.64
C ALA A 23 15.30 -15.07 -3.20
N VAL A 24 14.54 -14.89 -4.28
CA VAL A 24 14.36 -13.56 -4.87
C VAL A 24 13.54 -12.70 -3.89
N TYR A 25 14.14 -11.63 -3.40
CA TYR A 25 13.45 -10.65 -2.57
C TYR A 25 12.39 -9.92 -3.41
N LYS A 26 11.13 -10.03 -2.99
CA LYS A 26 9.99 -9.40 -3.65
C LYS A 26 9.49 -8.25 -2.78
N ILE A 27 9.52 -7.05 -3.33
CA ILE A 27 9.06 -5.82 -2.65
C ILE A 27 7.55 -5.63 -2.80
N ASP A 28 6.96 -4.95 -1.83
CA ASP A 28 5.58 -4.49 -1.91
C ASP A 28 5.47 -3.33 -2.88
N ILE A 29 4.52 -3.41 -3.80
CA ILE A 29 4.26 -2.36 -4.79
C ILE A 29 2.97 -1.64 -4.40
N ARG A 30 3.06 -0.33 -4.16
CA ARG A 30 1.92 0.54 -3.89
C ARG A 30 1.85 1.60 -4.98
N GLN A 31 0.67 1.77 -5.58
CA GLN A 31 0.46 2.71 -6.68
C GLN A 31 -0.88 3.43 -6.50
N GLY A 32 -0.92 4.68 -6.98
CA GLY A 32 -2.10 5.53 -6.92
C GLY A 32 -2.21 6.34 -5.63
N ASN A 33 -3.41 6.80 -5.31
CA ASN A 33 -3.68 7.56 -4.10
C ASN A 33 -3.70 6.64 -2.89
N LEU A 34 -2.90 6.93 -1.87
CA LEU A 34 -2.98 6.21 -0.61
C LEU A 34 -4.29 6.59 0.10
N VAL A 35 -5.29 5.72 0.02
CA VAL A 35 -6.57 5.91 0.70
C VAL A 35 -6.65 4.99 1.91
N THR A 36 -6.65 5.57 3.10
CA THR A 36 -6.80 4.83 4.36
C THR A 36 -8.24 4.86 4.85
N GLN A 37 -8.60 3.88 5.67
CA GLN A 37 -9.93 3.83 6.30
C GLN A 37 -10.19 5.05 7.21
N GLU A 38 -9.13 5.60 7.81
CA GLU A 38 -9.21 6.79 8.65
C GLU A 38 -9.54 8.04 7.85
N MET A 39 -8.97 8.18 6.65
CA MET A 39 -9.31 9.26 5.73
C MET A 39 -10.78 9.19 5.34
N LEU A 40 -11.28 7.99 5.03
CA LEU A 40 -12.68 7.78 4.68
C LEU A 40 -13.62 8.04 5.86
N ALA A 41 -13.24 7.66 7.08
CA ALA A 41 -14.03 7.90 8.27
C ALA A 41 -14.14 9.38 8.65
N ARG A 42 -13.24 10.24 8.15
CA ARG A 42 -13.26 11.70 8.33
C ARG A 42 -14.11 12.43 7.30
N LEU A 43 -14.58 11.72 6.26
CA LEU A 43 -15.43 12.32 5.25
C LEU A 43 -16.88 12.38 5.75
N GLU A 44 -17.46 13.55 5.64
CA GLU A 44 -18.86 13.81 5.98
C GLU A 44 -19.59 14.36 4.75
N LEU A 45 -20.87 14.03 4.61
CA LEU A 45 -21.71 14.62 3.58
C LEU A 45 -21.82 16.14 3.79
N ASN A 46 -21.99 16.87 2.72
CA ASN A 46 -21.99 18.35 2.68
C ASN A 46 -20.64 19.00 3.04
N MET A 47 -19.54 18.21 3.08
CA MET A 47 -18.21 18.76 3.29
C MET A 47 -17.74 19.50 2.04
N PRO A 48 -17.13 20.71 2.17
CA PRO A 48 -16.58 21.44 1.03
C PRO A 48 -15.43 20.67 0.34
N ALA A 49 -15.38 20.73 -0.98
CA ALA A 49 -14.35 20.04 -1.78
C ALA A 49 -12.91 20.39 -1.35
N LYS A 50 -12.66 21.61 -0.91
CA LYS A 50 -11.35 22.02 -0.34
C LYS A 50 -10.97 21.20 0.89
N LYS A 51 -11.92 20.95 1.80
CA LYS A 51 -11.70 20.15 3.00
C LYS A 51 -11.51 18.68 2.67
N VAL A 52 -12.27 18.17 1.71
CA VAL A 52 -12.10 16.80 1.19
C VAL A 52 -10.69 16.62 0.61
N ARG A 53 -10.18 17.59 -0.15
CA ARG A 53 -8.82 17.56 -0.71
C ARG A 53 -7.74 17.60 0.36
N LEU A 54 -7.96 18.29 1.48
CA LEU A 54 -7.02 18.29 2.61
C LEU A 54 -6.95 16.92 3.30
N ILE A 55 -8.07 16.19 3.36
CA ILE A 55 -8.14 14.86 3.99
C ILE A 55 -7.62 13.77 3.05
N MET A 56 -8.09 13.76 1.81
CA MET A 56 -7.85 12.69 0.84
C MET A 56 -6.64 12.93 -0.07
N GLY A 57 -6.15 14.15 -0.10
CA GLY A 57 -5.16 14.59 -1.08
C GLY A 57 -5.76 14.91 -2.44
N THR A 58 -4.90 15.17 -3.43
CA THR A 58 -5.33 15.45 -4.80
C THR A 58 -5.82 14.16 -5.46
N PRO A 59 -7.01 14.15 -6.09
CA PRO A 59 -7.51 12.98 -6.80
C PRO A 59 -6.59 12.61 -7.97
N LEU A 60 -6.46 11.33 -8.25
CA LEU A 60 -5.65 10.84 -9.38
C LEU A 60 -6.30 11.18 -10.72
N LEU A 61 -7.62 11.10 -10.78
CA LEU A 61 -8.40 11.39 -11.97
C LEU A 61 -9.52 12.38 -11.62
N VAL A 62 -9.58 13.45 -12.39
CA VAL A 62 -10.73 14.35 -12.45
C VAL A 62 -11.31 14.20 -13.84
N ASP A 63 -12.54 13.75 -13.94
CA ASP A 63 -13.21 13.58 -15.22
C ASP A 63 -13.44 14.94 -15.87
N VAL A 64 -12.94 15.12 -17.09
CA VAL A 64 -13.09 16.37 -17.85
C VAL A 64 -14.57 16.63 -18.19
N PHE A 65 -15.36 15.59 -18.37
CA PHE A 65 -16.79 15.67 -18.70
C PHE A 65 -17.67 15.81 -17.46
N HIS A 66 -17.18 15.35 -16.28
CA HIS A 66 -17.88 15.40 -15.01
C HIS A 66 -16.97 15.99 -13.93
N GLN A 67 -16.74 17.31 -13.99
CA GLN A 67 -15.85 18.02 -13.05
C GLN A 67 -16.28 17.90 -11.57
N ASN A 68 -17.51 17.49 -11.34
CA ASN A 68 -18.07 17.25 -10.01
C ASN A 68 -17.77 15.83 -9.49
N ARG A 69 -16.97 15.03 -10.21
CA ARG A 69 -16.58 13.69 -9.83
C ARG A 69 -15.06 13.59 -9.67
N TRP A 70 -14.63 13.12 -8.52
CA TRP A 70 -13.22 12.84 -8.22
C TRP A 70 -13.02 11.37 -8.00
N ASP A 71 -12.09 10.78 -8.73
CA ASP A 71 -11.78 9.36 -8.64
C ASP A 71 -10.42 9.15 -7.96
N TYR A 72 -10.44 8.35 -6.91
CA TYR A 72 -9.26 7.90 -6.16
C TYR A 72 -9.04 6.43 -6.43
N LEU A 73 -7.91 6.11 -7.01
CA LEU A 73 -7.52 4.75 -7.33
C LEU A 73 -6.31 4.36 -6.49
N TYR A 74 -6.44 3.29 -5.74
CA TYR A 74 -5.36 2.71 -4.93
C TYR A 74 -5.12 1.27 -5.32
N SER A 75 -3.87 0.90 -5.55
CA SER A 75 -3.44 -0.45 -5.87
C SER A 75 -2.32 -0.87 -4.93
N PHE A 76 -2.46 -2.04 -4.37
CA PHE A 76 -1.47 -2.67 -3.49
C PHE A 76 -1.19 -4.10 -3.94
N GLN A 77 0.09 -4.41 -4.11
CA GLN A 77 0.56 -5.76 -4.40
C GLN A 77 1.65 -6.11 -3.39
N PRO A 78 1.36 -7.03 -2.45
CA PRO A 78 2.39 -7.54 -1.55
C PRO A 78 3.44 -8.31 -2.33
N GLY A 79 4.68 -8.35 -1.83
CA GLY A 79 5.80 -9.00 -2.49
C GLY A 79 5.48 -10.44 -2.90
N GLY A 80 5.28 -10.65 -4.21
CA GLY A 80 4.90 -11.95 -4.78
C GLY A 80 3.45 -12.37 -4.61
N GLY A 81 2.60 -11.53 -4.01
CA GLY A 81 1.17 -11.76 -3.86
C GLY A 81 0.31 -11.20 -5.00
N GLN A 82 -0.99 -11.39 -4.87
CA GLN A 82 -1.97 -10.86 -5.81
C GLN A 82 -2.15 -9.35 -5.61
N ARG A 83 -2.35 -8.63 -6.72
CA ARG A 83 -2.66 -7.20 -6.71
C ARG A 83 -4.10 -6.99 -6.25
N THR A 84 -4.27 -6.14 -5.23
CA THR A 84 -5.57 -5.66 -4.78
C THR A 84 -5.72 -4.22 -5.24
N GLN A 85 -6.85 -3.90 -5.85
CA GLN A 85 -7.18 -2.56 -6.33
C GLN A 85 -8.45 -2.09 -5.64
N ARG A 86 -8.49 -0.82 -5.25
CA ARG A 86 -9.67 -0.15 -4.69
C ARG A 86 -9.93 1.12 -5.47
N HIS A 87 -11.19 1.35 -5.78
CA HIS A 87 -11.65 2.53 -6.48
C HIS A 87 -12.70 3.23 -5.62
N ILE A 88 -12.54 4.54 -5.46
CA ILE A 88 -13.45 5.38 -4.68
C ILE A 88 -13.78 6.61 -5.51
N SER A 89 -15.06 6.83 -5.73
CA SER A 89 -15.59 7.97 -6.45
C SER A 89 -16.32 8.91 -5.49
N LEU A 90 -15.92 10.15 -5.46
CA LEU A 90 -16.57 11.20 -4.69
C LEU A 90 -17.35 12.10 -5.65
N TYR A 91 -18.62 12.31 -5.36
CA TYR A 91 -19.50 13.17 -6.15
C TYR A 91 -19.79 14.44 -5.38
N PHE A 92 -19.63 15.57 -6.05
CA PHE A 92 -19.90 16.90 -5.52
C PHE A 92 -21.14 17.50 -6.17
N ASP A 93 -21.85 18.34 -5.44
CA ASP A 93 -22.95 19.14 -5.98
C ASP A 93 -22.43 20.41 -6.70
N ASN A 94 -23.36 21.20 -7.21
CA ASN A 94 -23.04 22.46 -7.91
C ASN A 94 -22.37 23.49 -6.98
N ASN A 95 -22.53 23.35 -5.67
CA ASN A 95 -21.92 24.21 -4.65
C ASN A 95 -20.56 23.68 -4.18
N GLN A 96 -20.03 22.63 -4.82
CA GLN A 96 -18.81 21.93 -4.45
C GLN A 96 -18.85 21.32 -3.04
N LEU A 97 -20.01 20.86 -2.62
CA LEU A 97 -20.20 20.10 -1.39
C LEU A 97 -20.27 18.61 -1.72
N LEU A 98 -19.70 17.78 -0.86
CA LEU A 98 -19.69 16.32 -1.03
C LEU A 98 -21.12 15.78 -0.90
N ALA A 99 -21.68 15.31 -2.03
CA ALA A 99 -23.05 14.81 -2.10
C ALA A 99 -23.11 13.28 -1.91
N LYS A 100 -22.15 12.54 -2.46
CA LYS A 100 -22.16 11.07 -2.43
C LYS A 100 -20.74 10.53 -2.43
N ILE A 101 -20.54 9.44 -1.70
CA ILE A 101 -19.34 8.60 -1.71
C ILE A 101 -19.74 7.25 -2.30
N ASP A 102 -19.04 6.80 -3.34
CA ASP A 102 -19.27 5.52 -3.99
C ASP A 102 -17.95 4.78 -4.13
N GLY A 103 -17.98 3.46 -4.06
CA GLY A 103 -16.76 2.68 -4.25
C GLY A 103 -16.69 1.41 -3.41
N ASP A 104 -15.61 0.68 -3.57
CA ASP A 104 -15.32 -0.57 -2.87
C ASP A 104 -14.86 -0.27 -1.42
N ILE A 105 -15.77 0.27 -0.63
CA ILE A 105 -15.54 0.63 0.77
C ILE A 105 -15.98 -0.52 1.66
N LYS A 106 -15.06 -1.39 2.03
CA LYS A 106 -15.26 -2.19 3.24
C LYS A 106 -15.00 -1.26 4.42
N ILE A 107 -16.08 -0.75 5.01
CA ILE A 107 -16.02 -0.01 6.28
C ILE A 107 -15.59 -1.02 7.36
N GLY A 108 -14.29 -1.29 7.41
CA GLY A 108 -13.69 -2.06 8.48
C GLY A 108 -13.36 -1.12 9.64
N LYS A 109 -13.62 -1.56 10.86
CA LYS A 109 -13.23 -0.85 12.10
C LYS A 109 -11.81 -0.30 11.97
N PRO A 110 -11.55 0.94 12.43
CA PRO A 110 -10.21 1.52 12.44
C PRO A 110 -9.26 0.57 13.17
N ARG A 111 -8.18 0.17 12.51
CA ARG A 111 -7.11 -0.57 13.18
C ARG A 111 -6.48 0.37 14.21
N PRO A 112 -6.36 -0.04 15.48
CA PRO A 112 -5.64 0.77 16.48
C PRO A 112 -4.25 1.08 15.95
N GLN A 113 -3.95 2.35 15.78
CA GLN A 113 -2.60 2.78 15.43
C GLN A 113 -1.67 2.43 16.59
N LYS A 114 -0.63 1.63 16.33
CA LYS A 114 0.50 1.60 17.25
C LYS A 114 1.02 3.04 17.38
N PRO A 115 1.26 3.52 18.61
CA PRO A 115 1.90 4.82 18.79
C PRO A 115 3.18 4.84 17.96
N VAL A 116 3.28 5.79 17.04
CA VAL A 116 4.53 6.07 16.35
C VAL A 116 5.44 6.67 17.42
N THR A 117 6.34 5.86 17.96
CA THR A 117 7.42 6.37 18.79
C THR A 117 8.25 7.31 17.88
N PRO A 118 8.36 8.61 18.19
CA PRO A 118 9.24 9.46 17.41
C PRO A 118 10.66 8.88 17.46
N PRO A 119 11.42 8.95 16.35
CA PRO A 119 12.81 8.53 16.38
C PRO A 119 13.52 9.31 17.49
N VAL A 120 14.14 8.58 18.40
CA VAL A 120 15.01 9.15 19.42
C VAL A 120 16.11 9.88 18.66
N PRO A 121 16.33 11.19 18.88
CA PRO A 121 17.49 11.85 18.31
C PRO A 121 18.73 11.11 18.77
N ASP A 122 19.58 10.69 17.84
CA ASP A 122 20.90 10.19 18.16
C ASP A 122 21.63 11.34 18.89
N GLU A 123 21.76 11.23 20.20
CA GLU A 123 22.64 12.11 20.96
C GLU A 123 24.07 11.75 20.54
N ASP A 124 24.67 12.58 19.69
CA ASP A 124 26.10 12.55 19.43
C ASP A 124 26.83 12.68 20.76
N PRO A 125 27.77 11.78 21.11
CA PRO A 125 28.58 11.94 22.28
C PRO A 125 29.51 13.14 22.06
N ILE A 126 29.18 14.26 22.70
CA ILE A 126 30.11 15.40 22.83
C ILE A 126 31.33 14.95 23.63
N LEU A 127 32.44 14.82 22.92
CA LEU A 127 33.77 14.79 23.51
C LEU A 127 34.22 16.21 23.89
#